data_4666c0059b19c064c96f7a8a48a9dee3
#
_entry.id   4666c0059b19c064c96f7a8a48a9dee3
#
_cell.length_a   1.000
_cell.length_b   1.000
_cell.length_c   1.000
_cell.angle_alpha   90.00
_cell.angle_beta   90.00
_cell.angle_gamma   90.00
#
_symmetry.space_group_name_H-M   'P 1'
#
loop_
_entity.id
_entity.type
_entity.pdbx_description
1 polymer ?
#
loop_
_entity_poly.entity_id
_entity_poly.type
_entity_poly.pdbx_seq_one_letter_code
_entity_poly.pdbx_strand_id
1 'polypeptide(L)'
;MQLHNLFPRTKVKEEKRIGRGGKRGTYSGRGIKGQKARAGAKIRPAERDIIKKIPKLRGYKFKSFQERPAIINLGDLNKKFKAGEKVSPKNLLEAGLIRRIKGKVPKVKVLGKGELKKKLVFEDVQFSKSALEKLKSL
;
A
#
# COMPACT_ATOMS: atom_id res chain seq x y z
N MET A 1 -48.07 1.26 -44.23
CA MET A 1 -46.98 2.20 -43.82
C MET A 1 -46.25 2.58 -45.09
N GLN A 2 -46.23 3.87 -45.48
CA GLN A 2 -45.61 4.31 -46.72
C GLN A 2 -44.23 4.91 -46.41
N LEU A 3 -43.28 4.86 -47.36
CA LEU A 3 -41.88 5.28 -47.15
C LEU A 3 -41.74 6.73 -46.67
N HIS A 4 -42.63 7.62 -47.08
CA HIS A 4 -42.61 9.03 -46.67
C HIS A 4 -43.07 9.24 -45.22
N ASN A 5 -43.66 8.23 -44.55
CA ASN A 5 -44.08 8.28 -43.16
C ASN A 5 -43.01 7.75 -42.20
N LEU A 6 -41.83 7.39 -42.69
CA LEU A 6 -40.70 6.92 -41.86
C LEU A 6 -39.93 8.12 -41.33
N PHE A 7 -40.02 8.32 -40.04
CA PHE A 7 -39.21 9.34 -39.35
C PHE A 7 -38.13 8.65 -38.53
N PRO A 8 -36.91 9.19 -38.50
CA PRO A 8 -35.83 8.65 -37.68
C PRO A 8 -36.23 8.74 -36.19
N ARG A 9 -36.02 7.66 -35.46
CA ARG A 9 -36.36 7.54 -34.03
C ARG A 9 -35.54 8.49 -33.15
N THR A 10 -34.34 8.87 -33.60
CA THR A 10 -33.45 9.81 -32.95
C THR A 10 -33.16 10.99 -33.87
N LYS A 11 -33.33 12.21 -33.36
CA LYS A 11 -32.93 13.41 -34.11
C LYS A 11 -31.42 13.37 -34.33
N VAL A 12 -31.00 13.34 -35.60
CA VAL A 12 -29.60 13.51 -35.97
C VAL A 12 -29.20 14.93 -35.57
N LYS A 13 -28.21 15.05 -34.71
CA LYS A 13 -27.65 16.33 -34.29
C LYS A 13 -26.89 16.93 -35.48
N GLU A 14 -27.37 18.04 -36.01
CA GLU A 14 -26.70 18.78 -37.07
C GLU A 14 -25.34 19.29 -36.56
N GLU A 15 -24.26 18.85 -37.20
CA GLU A 15 -22.92 19.31 -36.88
C GLU A 15 -22.75 20.75 -37.33
N LYS A 16 -22.35 21.61 -36.39
CA LYS A 16 -22.10 23.03 -36.66
C LYS A 16 -20.85 23.17 -37.51
N ARG A 17 -21.05 23.61 -38.76
CA ARG A 17 -19.93 23.89 -39.69
C ARG A 17 -19.14 25.10 -39.22
N ILE A 18 -17.84 24.92 -38.97
CA ILE A 18 -16.91 25.94 -38.46
C ILE A 18 -15.83 26.18 -39.50
N GLY A 19 -15.32 27.43 -39.59
CA GLY A 19 -14.26 27.75 -40.53
C GLY A 19 -14.72 27.87 -41.99
N ARG A 20 -15.99 28.25 -42.25
CA ARG A 20 -16.57 28.40 -43.57
C ARG A 20 -16.95 29.85 -43.92
N GLY A 21 -16.27 30.82 -43.32
CA GLY A 21 -16.53 32.23 -43.47
C GLY A 21 -17.55 32.81 -42.48
N GLY A 22 -17.85 34.10 -42.62
CA GLY A 22 -18.75 34.82 -41.72
C GLY A 22 -18.20 35.04 -40.32
N LYS A 23 -19.06 35.34 -39.39
CA LYS A 23 -18.74 35.70 -37.98
C LYS A 23 -17.89 34.66 -37.23
N ARG A 24 -17.80 33.42 -37.71
CA ARG A 24 -17.08 32.28 -37.05
C ARG A 24 -15.98 31.71 -37.96
N GLY A 25 -15.68 32.38 -39.09
CA GLY A 25 -14.70 31.88 -40.03
C GLY A 25 -13.26 32.07 -39.56
N THR A 26 -12.94 33.23 -39.01
CA THR A 26 -11.53 33.65 -38.74
C THR A 26 -10.85 32.80 -37.66
N TYR A 27 -11.49 32.54 -36.52
CA TYR A 27 -10.89 31.79 -35.41
C TYR A 27 -11.65 30.53 -35.06
N SER A 28 -12.58 30.12 -35.94
CA SER A 28 -13.40 28.91 -35.73
C SER A 28 -14.11 28.85 -34.37
N GLY A 29 -14.44 29.99 -33.76
CA GLY A 29 -15.07 30.13 -32.47
C GLY A 29 -14.13 29.90 -31.27
N ARG A 30 -12.81 29.76 -31.50
CA ARG A 30 -11.85 29.49 -30.41
C ARG A 30 -11.13 30.74 -29.89
N GLY A 31 -11.37 31.90 -30.45
CA GLY A 31 -10.74 33.16 -30.08
C GLY A 31 -9.27 33.27 -30.51
N ILE A 32 -8.50 34.15 -29.88
CA ILE A 32 -7.10 34.37 -30.15
C ILE A 32 -6.24 33.17 -29.76
N LYS A 33 -5.08 32.99 -30.38
CA LYS A 33 -4.16 31.87 -30.28
C LYS A 33 -3.62 31.63 -28.83
N GLY A 34 -4.45 31.06 -27.96
CA GLY A 34 -4.04 30.60 -26.64
C GLY A 34 -3.85 29.08 -26.60
N GLN A 35 -3.46 28.54 -25.47
CA GLN A 35 -3.28 27.10 -25.28
C GLN A 35 -4.56 26.29 -25.63
N LYS A 36 -5.74 26.81 -25.27
CA LYS A 36 -7.03 26.16 -25.53
C LYS A 36 -7.49 26.23 -27.00
N ALA A 37 -6.92 27.16 -27.79
CA ALA A 37 -7.28 27.35 -29.18
C ALA A 37 -6.48 26.43 -30.14
N ARG A 38 -5.36 25.87 -29.71
CA ARG A 38 -4.48 25.03 -30.55
C ARG A 38 -4.96 23.57 -30.56
N ALA A 39 -4.55 22.83 -31.59
CA ALA A 39 -4.79 21.38 -31.63
C ALA A 39 -4.09 20.68 -30.46
N GLY A 40 -4.68 19.64 -29.91
CA GLY A 40 -4.13 18.94 -28.75
C GLY A 40 -4.19 19.73 -27.43
N ALA A 41 -5.09 20.69 -27.30
CA ALA A 41 -5.25 21.61 -26.16
C ALA A 41 -5.58 20.93 -24.83
N LYS A 42 -4.75 19.97 -24.40
CA LYS A 42 -4.90 19.32 -23.10
C LYS A 42 -4.24 20.16 -22.00
N ILE A 43 -5.07 20.78 -21.17
CA ILE A 43 -4.58 21.49 -19.98
C ILE A 43 -4.39 20.45 -18.88
N ARG A 44 -3.19 20.46 -18.29
CA ARG A 44 -2.89 19.59 -17.15
C ARG A 44 -3.72 20.00 -15.93
N PRO A 45 -4.38 19.08 -15.21
CA PRO A 45 -5.06 19.41 -13.97
C PRO A 45 -4.10 20.05 -12.94
N ALA A 46 -4.55 21.09 -12.24
CA ALA A 46 -3.72 21.84 -11.27
C ALA A 46 -3.21 20.94 -10.12
N GLU A 47 -3.99 19.95 -9.72
CA GLU A 47 -3.63 18.95 -8.72
C GLU A 47 -2.33 18.20 -9.07
N ARG A 48 -2.09 17.98 -10.35
CA ARG A 48 -0.87 17.31 -10.82
C ARG A 48 0.40 18.13 -10.55
N ASP A 49 0.29 19.45 -10.46
CA ASP A 49 1.44 20.32 -10.13
C ASP A 49 1.80 20.19 -8.65
N ILE A 50 0.81 20.05 -7.79
CA ILE A 50 1.02 19.82 -6.35
C ILE A 50 1.67 18.45 -6.14
N ILE A 51 1.13 17.41 -6.78
CA ILE A 51 1.68 16.04 -6.67
C ILE A 51 3.13 15.96 -7.15
N LYS A 52 3.48 16.69 -8.22
CA LYS A 52 4.86 16.73 -8.74
C LYS A 52 5.85 17.43 -7.81
N LYS A 53 5.40 18.33 -6.94
CA LYS A 53 6.24 18.99 -5.93
C LYS A 53 6.58 18.08 -4.75
N ILE A 54 5.79 17.02 -4.51
CA ILE A 54 6.05 16.05 -3.45
C ILE A 54 7.30 15.23 -3.81
N PRO A 55 8.31 15.14 -2.93
CA PRO A 55 9.49 14.33 -3.16
C PRO A 55 9.11 12.86 -3.38
N LYS A 56 9.66 12.26 -4.40
CA LYS A 56 9.44 10.82 -4.67
C LYS A 56 10.32 9.99 -3.76
N LEU A 57 9.75 8.98 -3.13
CA LEU A 57 10.50 7.97 -2.40
C LEU A 57 11.38 7.19 -3.39
N ARG A 58 12.70 7.26 -3.20
CA ARG A 58 13.67 6.51 -4.03
C ARG A 58 13.94 5.14 -3.39
N GLY A 59 14.20 4.14 -4.22
CA GLY A 59 14.50 2.79 -3.75
C GLY A 59 13.28 1.99 -3.24
N TYR A 60 12.06 2.47 -3.35
CA TYR A 60 10.86 1.79 -2.86
C TYR A 60 10.57 0.46 -3.58
N LYS A 61 11.15 0.24 -4.75
CA LYS A 61 11.03 -1.00 -5.53
C LYS A 61 11.93 -2.12 -4.98
N PHE A 62 13.00 -1.76 -4.26
CA PHE A 62 13.89 -2.75 -3.65
C PHE A 62 13.18 -3.41 -2.47
N LYS A 63 12.96 -4.70 -2.57
CA LYS A 63 12.43 -5.53 -1.48
C LYS A 63 13.54 -6.45 -1.01
N SER A 64 13.88 -6.35 0.29
CA SER A 64 14.83 -7.29 0.89
C SER A 64 14.31 -8.73 0.76
N PHE A 65 15.17 -9.62 0.29
CA PHE A 65 14.90 -11.06 0.26
C PHE A 65 15.14 -11.72 1.63
N GLN A 66 15.83 -11.03 2.53
CA GLN A 66 16.09 -11.54 3.88
C GLN A 66 14.81 -11.48 4.73
N GLU A 67 14.40 -12.62 5.23
CA GLU A 67 13.27 -12.73 6.14
C GLU A 67 13.68 -12.27 7.55
N ARG A 68 13.03 -11.24 8.05
CA ARG A 68 13.24 -10.77 9.43
C ARG A 68 12.46 -11.65 10.38
N PRO A 69 13.07 -12.18 11.46
CA PRO A 69 12.35 -12.93 12.47
C PRO A 69 11.38 -12.01 13.23
N ALA A 70 10.30 -12.56 13.73
CA ALA A 70 9.42 -11.88 14.68
C ALA A 70 10.15 -11.71 16.01
N ILE A 71 10.06 -10.53 16.59
CA ILE A 71 10.76 -10.17 17.82
C ILE A 71 9.80 -10.23 19.00
N ILE A 72 10.22 -10.86 20.10
CA ILE A 72 9.49 -10.93 21.36
C ILE A 72 10.46 -10.65 22.51
N ASN A 73 9.97 -10.04 23.59
CA ASN A 73 10.76 -9.77 24.78
C ASN A 73 10.48 -10.77 25.90
N LEU A 74 11.45 -11.01 26.78
CA LEU A 74 11.29 -11.89 27.94
C LEU A 74 10.13 -11.45 28.86
N GLY A 75 9.94 -10.15 29.04
CA GLY A 75 8.84 -9.63 29.84
C GLY A 75 7.45 -9.94 29.28
N ASP A 76 7.31 -10.03 27.98
CA ASP A 76 6.03 -10.36 27.32
C ASP A 76 5.70 -11.86 27.49
N LEU A 77 6.73 -12.71 27.44
CA LEU A 77 6.60 -14.15 27.75
C LEU A 77 6.18 -14.36 29.19
N ASN A 78 6.79 -13.64 30.14
CA ASN A 78 6.45 -13.75 31.57
C ASN A 78 4.98 -13.39 31.87
N LYS A 79 4.39 -12.47 31.11
CA LYS A 79 2.98 -12.07 31.27
C LYS A 79 2.00 -13.10 30.73
N LYS A 80 2.34 -13.76 29.61
CA LYS A 80 1.40 -14.57 28.83
C LYS A 80 1.51 -16.07 29.12
N PHE A 81 2.70 -16.59 29.46
CA PHE A 81 2.94 -18.00 29.64
C PHE A 81 3.00 -18.38 31.13
N LYS A 82 2.54 -19.57 31.43
CA LYS A 82 2.66 -20.18 32.78
C LYS A 82 3.98 -20.92 32.90
N ALA A 83 4.42 -21.18 34.13
CA ALA A 83 5.64 -21.95 34.36
C ALA A 83 5.49 -23.37 33.78
N GLY A 84 6.55 -23.85 33.11
CA GLY A 84 6.58 -25.16 32.45
C GLY A 84 5.98 -25.21 31.04
N GLU A 85 5.37 -24.15 30.55
CA GLU A 85 4.78 -24.15 29.22
C GLU A 85 5.84 -24.10 28.11
N LYS A 86 5.53 -24.73 26.98
CA LYS A 86 6.36 -24.73 25.79
C LYS A 86 6.17 -23.45 24.96
N VAL A 87 7.26 -22.77 24.68
CA VAL A 87 7.31 -21.59 23.82
C VAL A 87 7.79 -22.00 22.44
N SER A 88 6.85 -22.18 21.53
CA SER A 88 7.11 -22.46 20.12
C SER A 88 6.51 -21.36 19.25
N PRO A 89 6.95 -21.18 18.00
CA PRO A 89 6.35 -20.19 17.09
C PRO A 89 4.84 -20.35 16.90
N LYS A 90 4.33 -21.59 17.00
CA LYS A 90 2.88 -21.88 16.91
C LYS A 90 2.15 -21.37 18.15
N ASN A 91 2.62 -21.71 19.34
CA ASN A 91 2.01 -21.28 20.60
C ASN A 91 2.05 -19.76 20.79
N LEU A 92 3.13 -19.12 20.31
CA LEU A 92 3.26 -17.66 20.31
C LEU A 92 2.23 -16.97 19.39
N LEU A 93 1.87 -17.63 18.30
CA LEU A 93 0.85 -17.12 17.38
C LEU A 93 -0.55 -17.27 18.02
N GLU A 94 -0.84 -18.38 18.66
CA GLU A 94 -2.10 -18.62 19.39
C GLU A 94 -2.26 -17.66 20.58
N ALA A 95 -1.17 -17.40 21.31
CA ALA A 95 -1.14 -16.41 22.38
C ALA A 95 -1.25 -14.95 21.87
N GLY A 96 -1.24 -14.73 20.55
CA GLY A 96 -1.36 -13.41 19.92
C GLY A 96 -0.14 -12.52 20.08
N LEU A 97 1.03 -13.06 20.45
CA LEU A 97 2.28 -12.31 20.60
C LEU A 97 2.99 -12.06 19.26
N ILE A 98 2.76 -12.91 18.28
CA ILE A 98 3.27 -12.75 16.92
C ILE A 98 2.12 -12.82 15.91
N ARG A 99 2.38 -12.31 14.69
CA ARG A 99 1.46 -12.38 13.56
C ARG A 99 2.07 -13.18 12.42
N ARG A 100 1.23 -13.82 11.62
CA ARG A 100 1.69 -14.48 10.39
C ARG A 100 2.30 -13.46 9.42
N ILE A 101 3.43 -13.80 8.83
CA ILE A 101 4.08 -13.00 7.79
C ILE A 101 3.88 -13.74 6.46
N LYS A 102 3.23 -13.11 5.48
CA LYS A 102 2.88 -13.73 4.19
C LYS A 102 2.15 -15.09 4.34
N GLY A 103 1.24 -15.20 5.31
CA GLY A 103 0.48 -16.43 5.57
C GLY A 103 1.25 -17.53 6.29
N LYS A 104 2.57 -17.41 6.47
CA LYS A 104 3.43 -18.40 7.14
C LYS A 104 3.73 -17.99 8.59
N VAL A 105 4.04 -18.97 9.42
CA VAL A 105 4.54 -18.75 10.78
C VAL A 105 5.99 -18.27 10.68
N PRO A 106 6.33 -17.07 11.20
CA PRO A 106 7.68 -16.53 11.08
C PRO A 106 8.64 -17.22 12.06
N LYS A 107 9.95 -17.19 11.73
CA LYS A 107 11.00 -17.48 12.70
C LYS A 107 10.93 -16.47 13.85
N VAL A 108 11.20 -16.90 15.06
CA VAL A 108 11.08 -16.06 16.26
C VAL A 108 12.45 -15.80 16.88
N LYS A 109 12.66 -14.55 17.32
CA LYS A 109 13.86 -14.17 18.07
C LYS A 109 13.45 -13.51 19.39
N VAL A 110 13.90 -14.07 20.50
CA VAL A 110 13.66 -13.55 21.85
C VAL A 110 14.77 -12.57 22.23
N LEU A 111 14.36 -11.41 22.72
CA LEU A 111 15.23 -10.34 23.19
C LEU A 111 15.19 -10.22 24.71
N GLY A 112 16.31 -9.77 25.30
CA GLY A 112 16.50 -9.69 26.74
C GLY A 112 15.79 -8.55 27.49
N LYS A 113 14.83 -7.85 26.88
CA LYS A 113 14.08 -6.78 27.56
C LYS A 113 13.08 -7.38 28.55
N GLY A 114 13.11 -6.90 29.77
CA GLY A 114 12.28 -7.39 30.88
C GLY A 114 12.95 -8.54 31.63
N GLU A 115 12.24 -9.07 32.61
CA GLU A 115 12.68 -10.20 33.45
C GLU A 115 11.76 -11.40 33.22
N LEU A 116 12.35 -12.58 33.17
CA LEU A 116 11.64 -13.84 33.15
C LEU A 116 11.84 -14.48 34.52
N LYS A 117 10.72 -14.66 35.25
CA LYS A 117 10.72 -15.31 36.59
C LYS A 117 10.25 -16.76 36.55
N LYS A 118 9.92 -17.26 35.38
CA LYS A 118 9.31 -18.58 35.17
C LYS A 118 10.22 -19.44 34.29
N LYS A 119 10.38 -20.69 34.65
CA LYS A 119 11.06 -21.65 33.78
C LYS A 119 10.15 -22.03 32.63
N LEU A 120 10.59 -21.82 31.40
CA LEU A 120 9.89 -22.10 30.15
C LEU A 120 10.71 -23.03 29.28
N VAL A 121 10.05 -23.88 28.51
CA VAL A 121 10.70 -24.77 27.54
C VAL A 121 10.64 -24.11 26.15
N PHE A 122 11.78 -23.91 25.53
CA PHE A 122 11.83 -23.21 24.22
C PHE A 122 12.11 -24.21 23.09
N GLU A 123 11.29 -24.14 22.05
CA GLU A 123 11.45 -24.96 20.83
C GLU A 123 11.44 -24.04 19.59
N ASP A 124 12.37 -24.24 18.67
CA ASP A 124 12.48 -23.47 17.39
C ASP A 124 12.56 -21.95 17.56
N VAL A 125 13.25 -21.48 18.59
CA VAL A 125 13.36 -20.06 18.92
C VAL A 125 14.83 -19.63 18.98
N GLN A 126 15.15 -18.49 18.37
CA GLN A 126 16.45 -17.88 18.44
C GLN A 126 16.53 -16.91 19.63
N PHE A 127 17.71 -16.74 20.21
CA PHE A 127 17.91 -15.82 21.33
C PHE A 127 18.95 -14.74 20.97
N SER A 128 18.81 -13.57 21.57
CA SER A 128 19.86 -12.57 21.59
C SER A 128 20.91 -12.92 22.69
N LYS A 129 22.12 -12.37 22.59
CA LYS A 129 23.16 -12.57 23.61
C LYS A 129 22.66 -12.22 25.03
N SER A 130 22.06 -11.04 25.18
CA SER A 130 21.49 -10.57 26.45
C SER A 130 20.31 -11.43 26.98
N ALA A 131 19.56 -12.07 26.08
CA ALA A 131 18.50 -12.99 26.50
C ALA A 131 19.08 -14.31 27.00
N LEU A 132 20.13 -14.82 26.35
CA LEU A 132 20.83 -16.02 26.80
C LEU A 132 21.48 -15.85 28.18
N GLU A 133 22.11 -14.71 28.44
CA GLU A 133 22.70 -14.38 29.74
C GLU A 133 21.66 -14.42 30.84
N LYS A 134 20.51 -13.80 30.64
CA LYS A 134 19.39 -13.79 31.60
C LYS A 134 18.73 -15.16 31.80
N LEU A 135 18.70 -16.00 30.76
CA LEU A 135 18.17 -17.35 30.87
C LEU A 135 19.12 -18.29 31.60
N LYS A 136 20.44 -18.07 31.51
CA LYS A 136 21.43 -18.85 32.25
C LYS A 136 21.45 -18.51 33.74
N SER A 137 20.97 -17.33 34.12
CA SER A 137 20.92 -16.88 35.52
C SER A 137 19.62 -17.31 36.23
N LEU A 138 18.72 -18.05 35.57
CA LEU A 138 17.46 -18.58 36.09
C LEU A 138 17.57 -20.09 36.41
#